data_b82230f232ac0d1669983e6bb999318f
#
_entry.id   b82230f232ac0d1669983e6bb999318f
#
_cell.length_a   1.000
_cell.length_b   1.000
_cell.length_c   1.000
_cell.angle_alpha   90.00
_cell.angle_beta   90.00
_cell.angle_gamma   90.00
#
_symmetry.space_group_name_H-M   'P 1'
#
loop_
_entity.id
_entity.type
_entity.pdbx_description
1 polymer ?
#
loop_
_entity_poly.entity_id
_entity_poly.type
_entity_poly.pdbx_seq_one_letter_code
_entity_poly.pdbx_strand_id
1 'polypeptide(L)'
;MLKVFTFIDGVEHKFDNRTLEQAKAHCISDISQLATSAILESGIDSLAQQNAALGIYPPERCEAIKSYIAACRNEYLRCKELILAATTNDEADAVQFVAPPVPEGL
;
A
#
# COMPACT_ATOMS: atom_id res chain seq x y z
N MET A 1 -2.90 6.55 -16.99
CA MET A 1 -3.44 7.90 -17.09
C MET A 1 -2.71 8.83 -16.16
N LEU A 2 -2.38 10.00 -16.62
CA LEU A 2 -1.53 10.91 -15.88
C LEU A 2 -2.28 12.21 -15.58
N LYS A 3 -1.90 12.85 -14.47
CA LYS A 3 -2.27 14.23 -14.20
C LYS A 3 -1.45 15.11 -15.13
N VAL A 4 -2.11 16.05 -15.78
CA VAL A 4 -1.49 16.96 -16.74
C VAL A 4 -1.46 18.35 -16.14
N PHE A 5 -0.31 19.02 -16.21
CA PHE A 5 -0.14 20.39 -15.77
C PHE A 5 0.08 21.28 -16.99
N THR A 6 -0.59 22.41 -17.03
CA THR A 6 -0.48 23.39 -18.09
C THR A 6 -0.33 24.79 -17.50
N PHE A 7 0.48 25.66 -18.12
CA PHE A 7 0.60 27.05 -17.75
C PHE A 7 -0.22 27.91 -18.71
N ILE A 8 -1.15 28.69 -18.19
CA ILE A 8 -1.95 29.64 -18.92
C ILE A 8 -1.76 30.99 -18.23
N ASP A 9 -1.35 32.00 -18.98
CA ASP A 9 -1.07 33.36 -18.47
C ASP A 9 -0.10 33.37 -17.28
N GLY A 10 0.88 32.43 -17.30
CA GLY A 10 1.88 32.30 -16.24
C GLY A 10 1.39 31.62 -14.97
N VAL A 11 0.17 31.08 -14.98
CA VAL A 11 -0.42 30.36 -13.84
C VAL A 11 -0.48 28.86 -14.17
N GLU A 12 -0.02 28.03 -13.25
CA GLU A 12 -0.09 26.60 -13.38
C GLU A 12 -1.54 26.11 -13.19
N HIS A 13 -2.03 25.36 -14.16
CA HIS A 13 -3.34 24.71 -14.09
C HIS A 13 -3.15 23.19 -14.10
N LYS A 14 -3.74 22.52 -13.12
CA LYS A 14 -3.71 21.08 -13.00
C LYS A 14 -4.94 20.48 -13.67
N PHE A 15 -4.71 19.61 -14.64
CA PHE A 15 -5.75 18.84 -15.30
C PHE A 15 -5.59 17.36 -14.98
N ASP A 16 -6.68 16.71 -14.58
CA ASP A 16 -6.71 15.28 -14.34
C ASP A 16 -7.66 14.64 -15.34
N ASN A 17 -7.11 13.94 -16.32
CA ASN A 17 -7.89 13.30 -17.38
C ASN A 17 -8.27 11.84 -17.07
N ARG A 18 -7.99 11.38 -15.85
CA ARG A 18 -8.39 10.05 -15.42
C ARG A 18 -9.87 10.03 -15.09
N THR A 19 -10.56 8.92 -15.42
CA THR A 19 -11.88 8.66 -14.83
C THR A 19 -11.70 8.32 -13.34
N LEU A 20 -12.78 8.43 -12.57
CA LEU A 20 -12.74 8.03 -11.16
C LEU A 20 -12.35 6.55 -11.01
N GLU A 21 -12.85 5.68 -11.86
CA GLU A 21 -12.49 4.26 -11.85
C GLU A 21 -11.00 4.05 -12.12
N GLN A 22 -10.43 4.77 -13.08
CA GLN A 22 -9.00 4.70 -13.39
C GLN A 22 -8.15 5.19 -12.22
N ALA A 23 -8.54 6.30 -11.59
CA ALA A 23 -7.84 6.83 -10.43
C ALA A 23 -7.88 5.84 -9.26
N LYS A 24 -9.03 5.25 -8.97
CA LYS A 24 -9.16 4.23 -7.93
C LYS A 24 -8.32 3.00 -8.20
N ALA A 25 -8.33 2.48 -9.43
CA ALA A 25 -7.52 1.33 -9.82
C ALA A 25 -6.03 1.60 -9.66
N HIS A 26 -5.58 2.79 -10.06
CA HIS A 26 -4.18 3.20 -9.91
C HIS A 26 -3.79 3.30 -8.42
N CYS A 27 -4.62 3.95 -7.61
CA CYS A 27 -4.36 4.09 -6.18
C CYS A 27 -4.31 2.72 -5.47
N ILE A 28 -5.21 1.80 -5.81
CA ILE A 28 -5.21 0.44 -5.24
C ILE A 28 -3.95 -0.31 -5.64
N SER A 29 -3.51 -0.18 -6.89
CA SER A 29 -2.24 -0.77 -7.35
C SER A 29 -1.06 -0.22 -6.55
N ASP A 30 -1.02 1.09 -6.32
CA ASP A 30 0.06 1.73 -5.56
C ASP A 30 0.12 1.25 -4.12
N ILE A 31 -1.01 1.17 -3.43
CA ILE A 31 -1.03 0.69 -2.03
C ILE A 31 -0.68 -0.80 -1.94
N SER A 32 -1.03 -1.60 -2.94
CA SER A 32 -0.63 -3.00 -3.03
C SER A 32 0.91 -3.12 -3.11
N GLN A 33 1.53 -2.30 -3.93
CA GLN A 33 2.99 -2.25 -4.06
C GLN A 33 3.65 -1.77 -2.76
N LEU A 34 3.07 -0.78 -2.10
CA LEU A 34 3.59 -0.28 -0.82
C LEU A 34 3.50 -1.34 0.28
N ALA A 35 2.41 -2.09 0.33
CA ALA A 35 2.27 -3.20 1.29
C ALA A 35 3.31 -4.29 1.04
N THR A 36 3.51 -4.68 -0.22
CA THR A 36 4.52 -5.66 -0.62
C THR A 36 5.93 -5.16 -0.27
N SER A 37 6.23 -3.90 -0.57
CA SER A 37 7.52 -3.29 -0.27
C SER A 37 7.79 -3.24 1.24
N ALA A 38 6.78 -2.92 2.04
CA ALA A 38 6.92 -2.89 3.50
C ALA A 38 7.31 -4.27 4.04
N ILE A 39 6.69 -5.33 3.54
CA ILE A 39 7.01 -6.70 3.95
C ILE A 39 8.45 -7.06 3.55
N LEU A 40 8.84 -6.77 2.31
CA LEU A 40 10.19 -7.07 1.82
C LEU A 40 11.27 -6.25 2.53
N GLU A 41 11.02 -4.98 2.76
CA GLU A 41 11.97 -4.08 3.45
C GLU A 41 12.18 -4.46 4.91
N SER A 42 11.20 -5.13 5.54
CA SER A 42 11.35 -5.66 6.90
C SER A 42 12.27 -6.88 6.97
N GLY A 43 12.68 -7.43 5.81
CA GLY A 43 13.49 -8.65 5.73
C GLY A 43 12.67 -9.92 5.53
N ILE A 44 11.36 -9.82 5.42
CA ILE A 44 10.48 -10.98 5.22
C ILE A 44 10.33 -11.23 3.71
N ASP A 45 11.29 -11.93 3.12
CA ASP A 45 11.22 -12.36 1.73
C ASP A 45 10.37 -13.64 1.59
N SER A 46 10.28 -14.17 0.36
CA SER A 46 9.47 -15.36 0.08
C SER A 46 9.94 -16.57 0.89
N LEU A 47 11.26 -16.73 1.07
CA LEU A 47 11.81 -17.84 1.85
C LEU A 47 11.44 -17.71 3.33
N ALA A 48 11.54 -16.50 3.90
CA ALA A 48 11.16 -16.26 5.27
C ALA A 48 9.66 -16.53 5.50
N GLN A 49 8.81 -16.16 4.55
CA GLN A 49 7.38 -16.44 4.61
C GLN A 49 7.10 -17.95 4.59
N GLN A 50 7.77 -18.71 3.73
CA GLN A 50 7.65 -20.16 3.65
C GLN A 50 8.13 -20.82 4.94
N ASN A 51 9.27 -20.41 5.45
CA ASN A 51 9.85 -20.97 6.68
C ASN A 51 8.95 -20.72 7.89
N ALA A 52 8.33 -19.52 7.97
CA ALA A 52 7.38 -19.22 9.03
C ALA A 52 6.11 -20.08 8.92
N ALA A 53 5.60 -20.26 7.70
CA ALA A 53 4.42 -21.08 7.46
C ALA A 53 4.66 -22.56 7.78
N LEU A 54 5.88 -23.05 7.55
CA LEU A 54 6.28 -24.44 7.83
C LEU A 54 6.72 -24.67 9.28
N GLY A 55 6.79 -23.60 10.09
CA GLY A 55 7.22 -23.70 11.47
C GLY A 55 8.71 -23.99 11.67
N ILE A 56 9.55 -23.66 10.68
CA ILE A 56 11.01 -23.88 10.73
C ILE A 56 11.69 -22.95 11.72
N TYR A 57 11.19 -21.70 11.84
CA TYR A 57 11.71 -20.73 12.80
C TYR A 57 11.16 -20.98 14.21
N PRO A 58 11.82 -20.44 15.26
CA PRO A 58 11.25 -20.48 16.61
C PRO A 58 9.83 -19.87 16.63
N PRO A 59 8.95 -20.34 17.55
CA PRO A 59 7.55 -19.86 17.57
C PRO A 59 7.40 -18.36 17.66
N GLU A 60 8.24 -17.66 18.42
CA GLU A 60 8.19 -16.19 18.55
C GLU A 60 8.46 -15.50 17.21
N ARG A 61 9.41 -16.01 16.44
CA ARG A 61 9.75 -15.47 15.12
C ARG A 61 8.64 -15.73 14.11
N CYS A 62 8.09 -16.94 14.11
CA CYS A 62 6.95 -17.28 13.25
C CYS A 62 5.77 -16.35 13.53
N GLU A 63 5.47 -16.11 14.79
CA GLU A 63 4.37 -15.25 15.18
C GLU A 63 4.62 -13.79 14.80
N ALA A 64 5.83 -13.29 15.00
CA ALA A 64 6.21 -11.92 14.61
C ALA A 64 6.07 -11.72 13.09
N ILE A 65 6.50 -12.68 12.29
CA ILE A 65 6.37 -12.62 10.83
C ILE A 65 4.90 -12.60 10.42
N LYS A 66 4.10 -13.53 10.96
CA LYS A 66 2.67 -13.62 10.64
C LYS A 66 1.92 -12.36 11.06
N SER A 67 2.22 -11.83 12.24
CA SER A 67 1.59 -10.61 12.75
C SER A 67 1.91 -9.40 11.88
N TYR A 68 3.15 -9.27 11.42
CA TYR A 68 3.56 -8.16 10.57
C TYR A 68 2.87 -8.23 9.20
N ILE A 69 2.85 -9.42 8.59
CA ILE A 69 2.15 -9.63 7.31
C ILE A 69 0.66 -9.28 7.47
N ALA A 70 0.03 -9.74 8.55
CA ALA A 70 -1.38 -9.43 8.83
C ALA A 70 -1.60 -7.92 9.02
N ALA A 71 -0.70 -7.24 9.71
CA ALA A 71 -0.80 -5.79 9.91
C ALA A 71 -0.68 -5.03 8.58
N CYS A 72 0.23 -5.42 7.70
CA CYS A 72 0.37 -4.83 6.38
C CYS A 72 -0.88 -5.07 5.52
N ARG A 73 -1.44 -6.27 5.58
CA ARG A 73 -2.67 -6.61 4.88
C ARG A 73 -3.85 -5.78 5.40
N ASN A 74 -3.98 -5.63 6.71
CA ASN A 74 -5.06 -4.85 7.31
C ASN A 74 -4.96 -3.38 6.90
N GLU A 75 -3.78 -2.82 6.85
CA GLU A 75 -3.56 -1.45 6.38
C GLU A 75 -3.91 -1.32 4.89
N TYR A 76 -3.51 -2.28 4.08
CA TYR A 76 -3.91 -2.33 2.67
C TYR A 76 -5.44 -2.33 2.52
N LEU A 77 -6.14 -3.18 3.26
CA LEU A 77 -7.61 -3.28 3.19
C LEU A 77 -8.28 -2.00 3.66
N ARG A 78 -7.77 -1.35 4.72
CA ARG A 78 -8.26 -0.06 5.18
C ARG A 78 -8.18 0.99 4.09
N CYS A 79 -7.00 1.11 3.46
CA CYS A 79 -6.80 2.05 2.37
C CYS A 79 -7.69 1.73 1.17
N LYS A 80 -7.80 0.46 0.82
CA LYS A 80 -8.63 0.02 -0.32
C LYS A 80 -10.09 0.42 -0.12
N GLU A 81 -10.64 0.22 1.07
CA GLU A 81 -12.03 0.62 1.37
C GLU A 81 -12.23 2.13 1.22
N LEU A 82 -11.28 2.93 1.73
CA LEU A 82 -11.35 4.39 1.59
C LEU A 82 -11.25 4.84 0.12
N ILE A 83 -10.39 4.20 -0.66
CA ILE A 83 -10.27 4.48 -2.09
C ILE A 83 -11.58 4.15 -2.82
N LEU A 84 -12.16 2.97 -2.55
CA LEU A 84 -13.41 2.56 -3.17
C LEU A 84 -14.58 3.47 -2.80
N ALA A 85 -14.57 4.03 -1.60
CA ALA A 85 -15.60 4.96 -1.13
C ALA A 85 -15.39 6.39 -1.63
N ALA A 86 -14.24 6.72 -2.21
CA ALA A 86 -13.95 8.06 -2.71
C ALA A 86 -14.90 8.46 -3.83
N THR A 87 -15.32 9.72 -3.85
CA THR A 87 -16.22 10.26 -4.86
C THR A 87 -15.51 11.13 -5.88
N THR A 88 -14.24 11.47 -5.63
CA THR A 88 -13.41 12.26 -6.55
C THR A 88 -12.03 11.63 -6.67
N ASN A 89 -11.33 11.97 -7.77
CA ASN A 89 -9.95 11.52 -7.96
C ASN A 89 -9.03 12.02 -6.83
N ASP A 90 -9.21 13.25 -6.40
CA ASP A 90 -8.41 13.84 -5.34
C ASP A 90 -8.63 13.13 -4.00
N GLU A 91 -9.86 12.74 -3.68
CA GLU A 91 -10.14 11.94 -2.48
C GLU A 91 -9.43 10.58 -2.52
N ALA A 92 -9.46 9.90 -3.68
CA ALA A 92 -8.75 8.63 -3.85
C ALA A 92 -7.24 8.82 -3.69
N ASP A 93 -6.68 9.85 -4.32
CA ASP A 93 -5.25 10.15 -4.25
C ASP A 93 -4.79 10.54 -2.83
N ALA A 94 -5.69 11.08 -2.01
CA ALA A 94 -5.37 11.50 -0.66
C ALA A 94 -5.24 10.34 0.34
N VAL A 95 -5.70 9.14 -0.01
CA VAL A 95 -5.58 7.96 0.85
C VAL A 95 -4.12 7.53 0.91
N GLN A 96 -3.57 7.46 2.12
CA GLN A 96 -2.16 7.11 2.33
C GLN A 96 -2.03 5.79 3.05
N PHE A 97 -1.17 4.92 2.51
CA PHE A 97 -0.74 3.71 3.18
C PHE A 97 0.34 4.07 4.20
N VAL A 98 0.13 3.69 5.45
CA VAL A 98 1.11 3.90 6.52
C VAL A 98 1.65 2.52 6.92
N ALA A 99 2.92 2.27 6.60
CA ALA A 99 3.55 1.00 6.92
C ALA A 99 3.51 0.76 8.44
N PRO A 100 3.03 -0.42 8.89
CA PRO A 100 3.07 -0.75 10.31
C PRO A 100 4.50 -0.79 10.84
N PRO A 101 4.70 -0.54 12.14
CA PRO A 101 6.04 -0.66 12.72
C PRO A 101 6.53 -2.11 12.67
N VAL A 102 7.80 -2.28 12.32
CA VAL A 102 8.42 -3.62 12.27
C VAL A 102 8.57 -4.15 13.70
N PRO A 103 8.04 -5.32 14.03
CA PRO A 103 8.15 -5.86 15.37
C PRO A 103 9.58 -6.32 15.68
N GLU A 104 9.92 -6.32 16.96
CA GLU A 104 11.16 -6.92 17.42
C GLU A 104 11.08 -8.44 17.21
N GLY A 105 12.21 -9.07 16.93
CA GLY A 105 12.30 -10.52 16.76
C GLY A 105 12.11 -11.01 15.32
N LEU A 106 12.06 -10.11 14.38
CA LEU A 106 12.11 -10.48 12.97
C LEU A 106 13.53 -10.88 12.53
#